data_349a90ec014022f9dbe6fdd97b58ec62
#
_entry.id   349a90ec014022f9dbe6fdd97b58ec62
#
_cell.length_a   1.000
_cell.length_b   1.000
_cell.length_c   1.000
_cell.angle_alpha   90.00
_cell.angle_beta   90.00
_cell.angle_gamma   90.00
#
_symmetry.space_group_name_H-M   'P 1'
#
loop_
_entity.id
_entity.type
_entity.pdbx_description
1 polymer ?
#
loop_
_entity_poly.entity_id
_entity_poly.type
_entity_poly.pdbx_seq_one_letter_code
_entity_poly.pdbx_strand_id
1 'polypeptide(L)'
;MYFWDEGELNRKQEGAILETGSVFLSACPGSGKTRTLTYKIAYELSKLKSKKSIVIAITYTNRAADEIHERIEALGIDVSQLWIGTIHAFCLEWILKPYGIYHENLKHGFRVIDSHERENILDFLCENYKYITHWNCDFYITETGYILGCQDEWKHNDINIILSRYFEILTENRELDFELILYYAFILIDEQPSISLILSKIFSFVLIDEYQDTKSIQYYILAKILKAGGVNINAFIVGDPNQAIYESLGGFPMSVFDFENLSGKNMAKLELSDNYRSSKRIVDYFENFNINATNIVAASKDKDYKSNISYNIDVKKAELESQIVKLIKYNIEVLGICPSELCVIAPQWAPLASMTRKLVSLLPEYDFDGPGMVPFARDIENFWYKLSKIALTSASPNMYIRRLKWASEVLKEMDQFGIDISKLSPKLLLRESNSISIIEKDGLKYLTEFFNAFFLRINVNYFLFEPLTEHYKAFFESSQARIERLKKEGAEFIGDISNFRKVFKSRTGITVSTIHGVKGGEFDVVIAYALLEGMVPHFSDPKGNESASKLLYVVASRARKNLYLISECERYNIRKDEYRPTEVLAKCNYTYDQTV
;
A
#
# COMPACT_ATOMS: atom_id res chain seq x y z
N MET A 1 4.65 -32.56 6.24
CA MET A 1 5.26 -32.34 4.93
C MET A 1 5.88 -30.96 4.97
N TYR A 2 7.17 -30.80 4.72
CA TYR A 2 7.80 -29.48 4.62
C TYR A 2 7.58 -28.97 3.19
N PHE A 3 7.31 -27.67 3.06
CA PHE A 3 7.08 -27.00 1.77
C PHE A 3 8.33 -26.28 1.27
N TRP A 4 9.46 -26.47 1.95
CA TRP A 4 10.75 -25.86 1.63
C TRP A 4 11.87 -26.90 1.65
N ASP A 5 12.91 -26.66 0.87
CA ASP A 5 14.09 -27.48 0.83
C ASP A 5 15.08 -27.11 1.94
N GLU A 6 15.99 -28.03 2.26
CA GLU A 6 17.03 -27.80 3.26
C GLU A 6 17.91 -26.60 2.86
N GLY A 7 18.03 -25.62 3.75
CA GLY A 7 18.80 -24.38 3.53
C GLY A 7 18.02 -23.24 2.84
N GLU A 8 16.79 -23.45 2.43
CA GLU A 8 15.94 -22.37 1.88
C GLU A 8 15.51 -21.37 2.95
N LEU A 9 15.31 -21.83 4.17
CA LEU A 9 14.97 -21.01 5.34
C LEU A 9 16.07 -21.13 6.39
N ASN A 10 16.24 -20.07 7.16
CA ASN A 10 17.08 -20.13 8.35
C ASN A 10 16.30 -20.70 9.56
N ARG A 11 17.02 -21.09 10.62
CA ARG A 11 16.42 -21.70 11.83
C ARG A 11 15.38 -20.82 12.49
N LYS A 12 15.54 -19.48 12.46
CA LYS A 12 14.57 -18.54 13.06
C LYS A 12 13.29 -18.50 12.25
N GLN A 13 13.40 -18.49 10.92
CA GLN A 13 12.26 -18.55 10.00
C GLN A 13 11.50 -19.87 10.15
N GLU A 14 12.22 -21.01 10.15
CA GLU A 14 11.62 -22.33 10.40
C GLU A 14 10.93 -22.41 11.75
N GLY A 15 11.58 -21.92 12.81
CA GLY A 15 10.99 -21.86 14.15
C GLY A 15 9.68 -21.08 14.18
N ALA A 16 9.64 -19.92 13.52
CA ALA A 16 8.43 -19.10 13.44
C ALA A 16 7.30 -19.79 12.63
N ILE A 17 7.63 -20.50 11.55
CA ILE A 17 6.66 -21.22 10.73
C ILE A 17 6.08 -22.41 11.50
N LEU A 18 6.92 -23.17 12.18
CA LEU A 18 6.53 -24.41 12.88
C LEU A 18 5.86 -24.16 14.23
N GLU A 19 5.97 -22.96 14.79
CA GLU A 19 5.29 -22.61 16.03
C GLU A 19 3.78 -22.83 15.91
N THR A 20 3.20 -23.56 16.85
CA THR A 20 1.80 -23.99 16.79
C THR A 20 0.83 -23.05 17.48
N GLY A 21 1.33 -22.20 18.37
CA GLY A 21 0.57 -21.19 19.09
C GLY A 21 0.39 -19.89 18.32
N SER A 22 -0.05 -18.87 19.03
CA SER A 22 -0.05 -17.51 18.51
C SER A 22 1.37 -16.92 18.58
N VAL A 23 1.77 -16.21 17.54
CA VAL A 23 3.13 -15.66 17.37
C VAL A 23 3.08 -14.16 17.16
N PHE A 24 3.97 -13.45 17.83
CA PHE A 24 4.30 -12.07 17.54
C PHE A 24 5.76 -12.00 17.06
N LEU A 25 5.94 -11.73 15.78
CA LEU A 25 7.22 -11.80 15.08
C LEU A 25 7.73 -10.40 14.74
N SER A 26 8.76 -9.96 15.43
CA SER A 26 9.53 -8.78 15.04
C SER A 26 10.51 -9.14 13.93
N ALA A 27 10.52 -8.40 12.83
CA ALA A 27 11.27 -8.79 11.64
C ALA A 27 11.95 -7.58 11.00
N CYS A 28 13.28 -7.52 11.06
CA CYS A 28 14.06 -6.43 10.48
C CYS A 28 13.89 -6.34 8.94
N PRO A 29 14.26 -5.19 8.32
CA PRO A 29 14.24 -5.06 6.87
C PRO A 29 15.06 -6.15 6.19
N GLY A 30 14.54 -6.73 5.10
CA GLY A 30 15.26 -7.77 4.36
C GLY A 30 15.42 -9.11 5.06
N SER A 31 14.73 -9.36 6.18
CA SER A 31 14.80 -10.63 6.93
C SER A 31 14.00 -11.80 6.31
N GLY A 32 13.37 -11.56 5.17
CA GLY A 32 12.52 -12.58 4.54
C GLY A 32 11.13 -12.68 5.17
N LYS A 33 10.62 -11.60 5.76
CA LYS A 33 9.29 -11.49 6.36
C LYS A 33 8.19 -12.08 5.48
N THR A 34 8.06 -11.62 4.24
CA THR A 34 7.07 -12.11 3.28
C THR A 34 7.24 -13.59 2.95
N ARG A 35 8.49 -14.08 2.86
CA ARG A 35 8.78 -15.51 2.67
C ARG A 35 8.29 -16.33 3.86
N THR A 36 8.64 -15.93 5.08
CA THR A 36 8.20 -16.59 6.32
C THR A 36 6.68 -16.62 6.41
N LEU A 37 6.02 -15.51 6.07
CA LEU A 37 4.56 -15.40 6.06
C LEU A 37 3.94 -16.37 5.02
N THR A 38 4.48 -16.43 3.79
CA THR A 38 4.01 -17.34 2.74
C THR A 38 4.07 -18.79 3.19
N TYR A 39 5.19 -19.23 3.75
CA TYR A 39 5.34 -20.61 4.24
C TYR A 39 4.50 -20.88 5.49
N LYS A 40 4.29 -19.88 6.36
CA LYS A 40 3.37 -20.01 7.50
C LYS A 40 1.93 -20.23 7.03
N ILE A 41 1.46 -19.47 6.04
CA ILE A 41 0.14 -19.68 5.43
C ILE A 41 0.04 -21.08 4.84
N ALA A 42 1.02 -21.50 4.05
CA ALA A 42 1.10 -22.83 3.46
C ALA A 42 1.00 -23.94 4.52
N TYR A 43 1.76 -23.77 5.60
CA TYR A 43 1.77 -24.71 6.72
C TYR A 43 0.42 -24.77 7.44
N GLU A 44 -0.23 -23.64 7.69
CA GLU A 44 -1.54 -23.62 8.34
C GLU A 44 -2.64 -24.18 7.42
N LEU A 45 -2.61 -23.90 6.12
CA LEU A 45 -3.53 -24.52 5.14
C LEU A 45 -3.40 -26.04 5.14
N SER A 46 -2.19 -26.58 5.22
CA SER A 46 -1.98 -28.04 5.24
C SER A 46 -2.53 -28.75 6.49
N LYS A 47 -2.74 -28.02 7.57
CA LYS A 47 -3.30 -28.55 8.82
C LYS A 47 -4.83 -28.59 8.85
N LEU A 48 -5.48 -27.90 7.90
CA LEU A 48 -6.94 -27.81 7.89
C LEU A 48 -7.57 -29.20 7.70
N LYS A 49 -8.44 -29.57 8.65
CA LYS A 49 -9.20 -30.84 8.60
C LYS A 49 -10.59 -30.64 8.05
N SER A 50 -11.16 -29.47 8.21
CA SER A 50 -12.52 -29.15 7.80
C SER A 50 -12.49 -28.28 6.54
N LYS A 51 -13.30 -28.64 5.53
CA LYS A 51 -13.51 -27.82 4.34
C LYS A 51 -14.21 -26.47 4.61
N LYS A 52 -14.75 -26.28 5.80
CA LYS A 52 -15.43 -25.05 6.22
C LYS A 52 -14.48 -24.07 6.93
N SER A 53 -13.28 -24.50 7.28
CA SER A 53 -12.30 -23.65 7.96
C SER A 53 -11.52 -22.83 6.94
N ILE A 54 -11.25 -21.57 7.27
CA ILE A 54 -10.56 -20.62 6.41
C ILE A 54 -9.36 -20.04 7.17
N VAL A 55 -8.23 -19.91 6.48
CA VAL A 55 -7.08 -19.13 6.93
C VAL A 55 -7.24 -17.70 6.43
N ILE A 56 -7.13 -16.73 7.32
CA ILE A 56 -7.24 -15.30 7.02
C ILE A 56 -5.84 -14.69 7.02
N ALA A 57 -5.48 -13.99 5.95
CA ALA A 57 -4.25 -13.23 5.84
C ALA A 57 -4.56 -11.77 5.53
N ILE A 58 -4.22 -10.88 6.44
CA ILE A 58 -4.46 -9.44 6.31
C ILE A 58 -3.14 -8.76 6.01
N THR A 59 -3.13 -7.98 4.93
CA THR A 59 -1.98 -7.21 4.48
C THR A 59 -2.32 -5.72 4.43
N TYR A 60 -1.29 -4.88 4.43
CA TYR A 60 -1.48 -3.44 4.36
C TYR A 60 -1.93 -2.96 2.98
N THR A 61 -1.54 -3.65 1.89
CA THR A 61 -1.86 -3.26 0.51
C THR A 61 -2.35 -4.44 -0.31
N ASN A 62 -3.21 -4.16 -1.30
CA ASN A 62 -3.65 -5.18 -2.27
C ASN A 62 -2.48 -5.79 -3.06
N ARG A 63 -1.43 -5.00 -3.35
CA ARG A 63 -0.22 -5.49 -4.01
C ARG A 63 0.49 -6.56 -3.18
N ALA A 64 0.61 -6.36 -1.86
CA ALA A 64 1.20 -7.36 -0.98
C ALA A 64 0.34 -8.63 -0.92
N ALA A 65 -0.99 -8.48 -0.88
CA ALA A 65 -1.92 -9.60 -0.95
C ALA A 65 -1.74 -10.41 -2.24
N ASP A 66 -1.66 -9.75 -3.39
CA ASP A 66 -1.44 -10.41 -4.69
C ASP A 66 -0.10 -11.14 -4.74
N GLU A 67 0.98 -10.53 -4.24
CA GLU A 67 2.31 -11.13 -4.21
C GLU A 67 2.35 -12.39 -3.34
N ILE A 68 1.74 -12.37 -2.16
CA ILE A 68 1.68 -13.53 -1.27
C ILE A 68 0.84 -14.64 -1.91
N HIS A 69 -0.30 -14.29 -2.50
CA HIS A 69 -1.18 -15.25 -3.18
C HIS A 69 -0.44 -15.98 -4.31
N GLU A 70 0.25 -15.23 -5.19
CA GLU A 70 1.03 -15.80 -6.30
C GLU A 70 2.13 -16.74 -5.80
N ARG A 71 2.80 -16.38 -4.70
CA ARG A 71 3.86 -17.21 -4.10
C ARG A 71 3.30 -18.52 -3.54
N ILE A 72 2.12 -18.50 -2.93
CA ILE A 72 1.47 -19.71 -2.38
C ILE A 72 1.01 -20.62 -3.52
N GLU A 73 0.42 -20.06 -4.58
CA GLU A 73 0.04 -20.83 -5.77
C GLU A 73 1.25 -21.45 -6.48
N ALA A 74 2.40 -20.74 -6.54
CA ALA A 74 3.64 -21.25 -7.09
C ALA A 74 4.19 -22.46 -6.31
N LEU A 75 3.85 -22.59 -5.02
CA LEU A 75 4.15 -23.78 -4.21
C LEU A 75 3.22 -24.97 -4.52
N GLY A 76 2.24 -24.80 -5.42
CA GLY A 76 1.27 -25.84 -5.78
C GLY A 76 0.24 -26.15 -4.68
N ILE A 77 -0.02 -25.21 -3.78
CA ILE A 77 -0.94 -25.37 -2.65
C ILE A 77 -2.34 -24.93 -3.05
N ASP A 78 -3.34 -25.69 -2.64
CA ASP A 78 -4.74 -25.30 -2.81
C ASP A 78 -5.09 -24.10 -1.92
N VAL A 79 -5.45 -23.01 -2.56
CA VAL A 79 -5.81 -21.73 -1.91
C VAL A 79 -7.31 -21.57 -1.68
N SER A 80 -8.13 -22.60 -1.95
CA SER A 80 -9.60 -22.55 -1.81
C SER A 80 -10.06 -22.21 -0.39
N GLN A 81 -9.24 -22.47 0.62
CA GLN A 81 -9.50 -22.18 2.03
C GLN A 81 -8.63 -21.02 2.56
N LEU A 82 -8.09 -20.20 1.68
CA LEU A 82 -7.35 -18.97 2.01
C LEU A 82 -8.17 -17.75 1.61
N TRP A 83 -8.38 -16.85 2.56
CA TRP A 83 -8.76 -15.48 2.26
C TRP A 83 -7.58 -14.57 2.51
N ILE A 84 -7.24 -13.72 1.54
CA ILE A 84 -6.15 -12.75 1.65
C ILE A 84 -6.59 -11.40 1.08
N GLY A 85 -6.33 -10.32 1.80
CA GLY A 85 -6.73 -8.97 1.40
C GLY A 85 -6.34 -7.91 2.42
N THR A 86 -6.85 -6.69 2.21
CA THR A 86 -6.70 -5.60 3.17
C THR A 86 -7.74 -5.71 4.29
N ILE A 87 -7.49 -5.03 5.41
CA ILE A 87 -8.45 -5.02 6.53
C ILE A 87 -9.81 -4.41 6.12
N HIS A 88 -9.83 -3.40 5.22
CA HIS A 88 -11.07 -2.83 4.72
C HIS A 88 -11.88 -3.84 3.90
N ALA A 89 -11.21 -4.59 3.01
CA ALA A 89 -11.85 -5.69 2.28
C ALA A 89 -12.36 -6.77 3.24
N PHE A 90 -11.60 -7.10 4.29
CA PHE A 90 -12.04 -8.02 5.34
C PHE A 90 -13.32 -7.54 6.03
N CYS A 91 -13.34 -6.28 6.48
CA CYS A 91 -14.51 -5.69 7.12
C CYS A 91 -15.74 -5.69 6.20
N LEU A 92 -15.55 -5.35 4.92
CA LEU A 92 -16.63 -5.36 3.93
C LEU A 92 -17.18 -6.79 3.69
N GLU A 93 -16.32 -7.76 3.39
CA GLU A 93 -16.73 -9.10 2.97
C GLU A 93 -17.25 -9.97 4.13
N TRP A 94 -16.60 -9.88 5.28
CA TRP A 94 -16.88 -10.77 6.40
C TRP A 94 -17.78 -10.18 7.48
N ILE A 95 -17.93 -8.85 7.53
CA ILE A 95 -18.69 -8.17 8.57
C ILE A 95 -19.85 -7.37 7.98
N LEU A 96 -19.58 -6.35 7.15
CA LEU A 96 -20.61 -5.42 6.71
C LEU A 96 -21.62 -6.05 5.75
N LYS A 97 -21.15 -6.73 4.70
CA LYS A 97 -22.05 -7.37 3.71
C LYS A 97 -22.95 -8.45 4.34
N PRO A 98 -22.44 -9.37 5.20
CA PRO A 98 -23.29 -10.40 5.81
C PRO A 98 -24.16 -9.90 6.97
N TYR A 99 -23.66 -8.94 7.76
CA TYR A 99 -24.30 -8.57 9.04
C TYR A 99 -24.80 -7.13 9.09
N GLY A 100 -24.60 -6.32 8.06
CA GLY A 100 -25.07 -4.93 8.02
C GLY A 100 -26.57 -4.77 8.23
N ILE A 101 -27.36 -5.81 7.90
CA ILE A 101 -28.80 -5.86 8.16
C ILE A 101 -29.16 -5.62 9.64
N TYR A 102 -28.26 -5.88 10.55
CA TYR A 102 -28.47 -5.68 12.01
C TYR A 102 -28.16 -4.27 12.50
N HIS A 103 -27.71 -3.38 11.62
CA HIS A 103 -27.42 -1.97 11.98
C HIS A 103 -28.33 -1.02 11.21
N GLU A 104 -28.90 -0.02 11.91
CA GLU A 104 -29.93 0.89 11.38
C GLU A 104 -29.50 1.57 10.07
N ASN A 105 -28.28 2.08 10.01
CA ASN A 105 -27.75 2.81 8.84
C ASN A 105 -27.33 1.88 7.68
N LEU A 106 -27.21 0.58 7.89
CA LEU A 106 -26.72 -0.37 6.89
C LEU A 106 -27.79 -1.33 6.39
N LYS A 107 -28.91 -1.50 7.13
CA LYS A 107 -29.93 -2.52 6.87
C LYS A 107 -30.60 -2.43 5.48
N HIS A 108 -30.55 -1.27 4.85
CA HIS A 108 -31.11 -1.04 3.51
C HIS A 108 -30.06 -1.09 2.39
N GLY A 109 -28.85 -1.57 2.70
CA GLY A 109 -27.70 -1.55 1.79
C GLY A 109 -26.94 -0.25 1.85
N PHE A 110 -25.73 -0.26 1.30
CA PHE A 110 -24.82 0.90 1.26
C PHE A 110 -23.92 0.85 0.04
N ARG A 111 -23.40 2.01 -0.37
CA ARG A 111 -22.38 2.17 -1.39
C ARG A 111 -21.08 2.67 -0.75
N VAL A 112 -19.95 2.19 -1.21
CA VAL A 112 -18.64 2.72 -0.79
C VAL A 112 -18.23 3.82 -1.76
N ILE A 113 -17.90 4.99 -1.24
CA ILE A 113 -17.38 6.12 -2.02
C ILE A 113 -15.85 6.07 -2.08
N ASP A 114 -15.29 6.55 -3.19
CA ASP A 114 -13.85 6.68 -3.37
C ASP A 114 -13.30 8.00 -2.78
N SER A 115 -11.96 8.14 -2.82
CA SER A 115 -11.29 9.35 -2.31
C SER A 115 -11.69 10.61 -3.08
N HIS A 116 -11.99 10.51 -4.38
CA HIS A 116 -12.37 11.66 -5.19
C HIS A 116 -13.79 12.14 -4.86
N GLU A 117 -14.73 11.20 -4.68
CA GLU A 117 -16.08 11.53 -4.24
C GLU A 117 -16.07 12.18 -2.85
N ARG A 118 -15.26 11.62 -1.93
CA ARG A 118 -15.02 12.20 -0.60
C ARG A 118 -14.47 13.64 -0.69
N GLU A 119 -13.43 13.86 -1.52
CA GLU A 119 -12.83 15.18 -1.73
C GLU A 119 -13.87 16.16 -2.27
N ASN A 120 -14.69 15.79 -3.24
CA ASN A 120 -15.72 16.66 -3.82
C ASN A 120 -16.79 17.07 -2.79
N ILE A 121 -17.26 16.13 -1.94
CA ILE A 121 -18.22 16.44 -0.89
C ILE A 121 -17.60 17.43 0.11
N LEU A 122 -16.37 17.17 0.55
CA LEU A 122 -15.69 18.02 1.51
C LEU A 122 -15.34 19.38 0.92
N ASP A 123 -14.93 19.47 -0.35
CA ASP A 123 -14.69 20.75 -1.03
C ASP A 123 -15.95 21.60 -1.08
N PHE A 124 -17.09 21.02 -1.44
CA PHE A 124 -18.38 21.70 -1.42
C PHE A 124 -18.74 22.21 -0.02
N LEU A 125 -18.53 21.40 1.02
CA LEU A 125 -18.81 21.81 2.40
C LEU A 125 -17.84 22.88 2.91
N CYS A 126 -16.61 22.92 2.41
CA CYS A 126 -15.60 23.90 2.77
C CYS A 126 -15.77 25.26 2.07
N GLU A 127 -16.58 25.39 1.02
CA GLU A 127 -16.73 26.64 0.22
C GLU A 127 -17.01 27.88 1.06
N ASN A 128 -17.77 27.74 2.15
CA ASN A 128 -18.12 28.83 3.05
C ASN A 128 -17.06 29.15 4.13
N TYR A 129 -15.93 28.39 4.14
CA TYR A 129 -14.89 28.52 5.15
C TYR A 129 -13.57 29.00 4.53
N LYS A 130 -13.21 30.27 4.76
CA LYS A 130 -12.07 30.94 4.11
C LYS A 130 -10.70 30.27 4.31
N TYR A 131 -10.51 29.55 5.44
CA TYR A 131 -9.20 29.01 5.83
C TYR A 131 -9.20 27.50 6.00
N ILE A 132 -10.27 26.83 5.57
CA ILE A 132 -10.43 25.39 5.65
C ILE A 132 -10.59 24.83 4.24
N THR A 133 -9.87 23.77 3.95
CA THR A 133 -9.96 23.00 2.71
C THR A 133 -10.21 21.55 3.07
N HIS A 134 -10.58 20.71 2.10
CA HIS A 134 -10.73 19.28 2.34
C HIS A 134 -9.51 18.63 3.02
N TRP A 135 -8.28 19.12 2.76
CA TRP A 135 -7.06 18.65 3.43
C TRP A 135 -7.05 18.85 4.95
N ASN A 136 -7.77 19.86 5.46
CA ASN A 136 -7.89 20.08 6.88
C ASN A 136 -8.91 19.15 7.53
N CYS A 137 -9.80 18.57 6.73
CA CYS A 137 -10.89 17.70 7.17
C CYS A 137 -10.48 16.21 7.23
N ASP A 138 -9.18 15.89 7.19
CA ASP A 138 -8.72 14.55 7.41
C ASP A 138 -8.92 14.10 8.85
N PHE A 139 -9.41 12.89 9.01
CA PHE A 139 -9.64 12.25 10.28
C PHE A 139 -9.36 10.75 10.19
N TYR A 140 -9.17 10.13 11.32
CA TYR A 140 -9.16 8.67 11.44
C TYR A 140 -9.98 8.22 12.65
N ILE A 141 -10.61 7.06 12.53
CA ILE A 141 -11.52 6.55 13.55
C ILE A 141 -10.76 5.66 14.54
N THR A 142 -11.11 5.79 15.80
CA THR A 142 -10.67 4.98 16.93
C THR A 142 -11.89 4.30 17.57
N GLU A 143 -11.66 3.46 18.56
CA GLU A 143 -12.72 2.82 19.36
C GLU A 143 -13.56 3.80 20.20
N THR A 144 -13.06 5.01 20.42
CA THR A 144 -13.73 6.03 21.25
C THR A 144 -14.29 7.20 20.45
N GLY A 145 -14.12 7.19 19.11
CA GLY A 145 -14.54 8.28 18.22
C GLY A 145 -13.53 8.54 17.12
N TYR A 146 -13.53 9.73 16.52
CA TYR A 146 -12.56 10.11 15.51
C TYR A 146 -11.57 11.16 16.05
N ILE A 147 -10.38 11.14 15.46
CA ILE A 147 -9.31 12.11 15.76
C ILE A 147 -9.03 12.89 14.48
N LEU A 148 -8.95 14.22 14.60
CA LEU A 148 -8.63 15.10 13.48
C LEU A 148 -7.15 15.01 13.11
N GLY A 149 -6.85 14.93 11.84
CA GLY A 149 -5.49 15.03 11.31
C GLY A 149 -4.92 16.45 11.34
N CYS A 150 -5.80 17.47 11.37
CA CYS A 150 -5.42 18.86 11.42
C CYS A 150 -4.84 19.24 12.78
N GLN A 151 -3.62 19.82 12.79
CA GLN A 151 -2.94 20.26 14.03
C GLN A 151 -3.32 21.70 14.46
N ASP A 152 -4.03 22.45 13.61
CA ASP A 152 -4.45 23.81 13.88
C ASP A 152 -5.70 23.79 14.78
N GLU A 153 -5.55 23.76 16.11
CA GLU A 153 -6.66 23.66 17.07
C GLU A 153 -7.75 24.71 16.85
N TRP A 154 -7.37 25.94 16.43
CA TRP A 154 -8.34 27.02 16.17
C TRP A 154 -9.31 26.69 15.01
N LYS A 155 -9.00 25.73 14.13
CA LYS A 155 -9.86 25.24 13.05
C LYS A 155 -10.80 24.10 13.50
N HIS A 156 -10.50 23.43 14.61
CA HIS A 156 -11.18 22.20 15.01
C HIS A 156 -12.68 22.34 15.13
N ASN A 157 -13.17 23.49 15.66
CA ASN A 157 -14.61 23.72 15.80
C ASN A 157 -15.31 23.71 14.43
N ASP A 158 -14.78 24.45 13.47
CA ASP A 158 -15.35 24.53 12.12
C ASP A 158 -15.22 23.21 11.37
N ILE A 159 -14.06 22.52 11.52
CA ILE A 159 -13.86 21.18 10.94
C ILE A 159 -14.89 20.19 11.49
N ASN A 160 -15.17 20.21 12.80
CA ASN A 160 -16.17 19.32 13.39
C ASN A 160 -17.58 19.60 12.85
N ILE A 161 -17.93 20.87 12.59
CA ILE A 161 -19.21 21.23 11.97
C ILE A 161 -19.27 20.68 10.54
N ILE A 162 -18.21 20.84 9.76
CA ILE A 162 -18.09 20.31 8.39
C ILE A 162 -18.21 18.79 8.41
N LEU A 163 -17.47 18.09 9.26
CA LEU A 163 -17.51 16.64 9.37
C LEU A 163 -18.86 16.12 9.85
N SER A 164 -19.53 16.80 10.76
CA SER A 164 -20.90 16.44 11.17
C SER A 164 -21.85 16.45 9.97
N ARG A 165 -21.78 17.50 9.14
CA ARG A 165 -22.60 17.57 7.91
C ARG A 165 -22.17 16.56 6.86
N TYR A 166 -20.88 16.27 6.75
CA TYR A 166 -20.34 15.22 5.90
C TYR A 166 -20.93 13.84 6.27
N PHE A 167 -20.91 13.46 7.55
CA PHE A 167 -21.49 12.20 8.01
C PHE A 167 -23.01 12.13 7.83
N GLU A 168 -23.73 13.26 7.97
CA GLU A 168 -25.16 13.33 7.67
C GLU A 168 -25.41 13.04 6.19
N ILE A 169 -24.69 13.67 5.26
CA ILE A 169 -24.80 13.44 3.81
C ILE A 169 -24.55 11.97 3.48
N LEU A 170 -23.47 11.39 4.01
CA LEU A 170 -23.17 9.96 3.77
C LEU A 170 -24.30 9.06 4.29
N THR A 171 -24.86 9.36 5.45
CA THR A 171 -25.98 8.60 6.02
C THR A 171 -27.24 8.74 5.18
N GLU A 172 -27.60 9.95 4.75
CA GLU A 172 -28.75 10.23 3.89
C GLU A 172 -28.66 9.47 2.56
N ASN A 173 -27.45 9.42 1.97
CA ASN A 173 -27.17 8.76 0.69
C ASN A 173 -26.91 7.26 0.82
N ARG A 174 -26.81 6.71 2.03
CA ARG A 174 -26.36 5.33 2.31
C ARG A 174 -24.96 5.07 1.76
N GLU A 175 -24.06 5.98 2.00
CA GLU A 175 -22.67 5.95 1.54
C GLU A 175 -21.71 5.72 2.71
N LEU A 176 -20.61 5.03 2.44
CA LEU A 176 -19.52 4.80 3.39
C LEU A 176 -18.20 5.21 2.74
N ASP A 177 -17.38 5.95 3.45
CA ASP A 177 -15.97 6.08 3.13
C ASP A 177 -15.13 4.98 3.82
N PHE A 178 -13.83 4.97 3.57
CA PHE A 178 -12.94 3.96 4.14
C PHE A 178 -12.89 3.95 5.66
N GLU A 179 -13.02 5.10 6.32
CA GLU A 179 -13.04 5.19 7.78
C GLU A 179 -14.34 4.63 8.36
N LEU A 180 -15.47 4.92 7.73
CA LEU A 180 -16.78 4.41 8.15
C LEU A 180 -16.92 2.89 7.97
N ILE A 181 -16.21 2.28 7.01
CA ILE A 181 -16.13 0.81 6.90
C ILE A 181 -15.58 0.21 8.21
N LEU A 182 -14.50 0.77 8.74
CA LEU A 182 -13.91 0.30 9.99
C LEU A 182 -14.83 0.58 11.18
N TYR A 183 -15.42 1.77 11.23
CA TYR A 183 -16.35 2.17 12.28
C TYR A 183 -17.54 1.22 12.40
N TYR A 184 -18.25 1.01 11.32
CA TYR A 184 -19.44 0.14 11.36
C TYR A 184 -19.08 -1.33 11.56
N ALA A 185 -17.94 -1.78 11.08
CA ALA A 185 -17.46 -3.13 11.37
C ALA A 185 -17.17 -3.31 12.87
N PHE A 186 -16.55 -2.30 13.50
CA PHE A 186 -16.31 -2.29 14.93
C PHE A 186 -17.62 -2.29 15.73
N ILE A 187 -18.56 -1.38 15.40
CA ILE A 187 -19.85 -1.27 16.08
C ILE A 187 -20.61 -2.60 15.99
N LEU A 188 -20.73 -3.20 14.80
CA LEU A 188 -21.41 -4.48 14.61
C LEU A 188 -20.81 -5.60 15.46
N ILE A 189 -19.49 -5.69 15.53
CA ILE A 189 -18.80 -6.71 16.35
C ILE A 189 -18.95 -6.44 17.85
N ASP A 190 -18.99 -5.18 18.24
CA ASP A 190 -19.10 -4.79 19.66
C ASP A 190 -20.53 -5.00 20.17
N GLU A 191 -21.53 -4.53 19.42
CA GLU A 191 -22.95 -4.63 19.78
C GLU A 191 -23.51 -6.07 19.60
N GLN A 192 -22.92 -6.85 18.68
CA GLN A 192 -23.39 -8.20 18.34
C GLN A 192 -22.27 -9.25 18.55
N PRO A 193 -21.96 -9.65 19.80
CA PRO A 193 -20.88 -10.62 20.09
C PRO A 193 -21.03 -11.98 19.37
N SER A 194 -22.25 -12.32 18.96
CA SER A 194 -22.54 -13.52 18.15
C SER A 194 -21.80 -13.51 16.81
N ILE A 195 -21.55 -12.34 16.21
CA ILE A 195 -20.79 -12.21 14.96
C ILE A 195 -19.36 -12.70 15.18
N SER A 196 -18.67 -12.19 16.21
CA SER A 196 -17.33 -12.64 16.58
C SER A 196 -17.27 -14.14 16.84
N LEU A 197 -18.30 -14.70 17.52
CA LEU A 197 -18.38 -16.13 17.78
C LEU A 197 -18.56 -16.95 16.50
N ILE A 198 -19.39 -16.50 15.55
CA ILE A 198 -19.58 -17.17 14.27
C ILE A 198 -18.29 -17.15 13.46
N LEU A 199 -17.67 -15.96 13.32
CA LEU A 199 -16.43 -15.79 12.56
C LEU A 199 -15.29 -16.62 13.14
N SER A 200 -15.18 -16.69 14.48
CA SER A 200 -14.14 -17.49 15.14
C SER A 200 -14.30 -19.02 14.94
N LYS A 201 -15.49 -19.49 14.55
CA LYS A 201 -15.71 -20.91 14.18
C LYS A 201 -15.37 -21.19 12.72
N ILE A 202 -15.36 -20.16 11.88
CA ILE A 202 -15.01 -20.26 10.45
C ILE A 202 -13.49 -20.10 10.29
N PHE A 203 -12.90 -19.14 11.00
CA PHE A 203 -11.48 -18.83 10.90
C PHE A 203 -10.67 -19.78 11.77
N SER A 204 -9.74 -20.49 11.17
CA SER A 204 -8.81 -21.38 11.88
C SER A 204 -7.55 -20.66 12.31
N PHE A 205 -7.14 -19.65 11.55
CA PHE A 205 -5.88 -18.93 11.77
C PHE A 205 -5.99 -17.51 11.18
N VAL A 206 -5.44 -16.51 11.87
CA VAL A 206 -5.39 -15.11 11.43
C VAL A 206 -3.94 -14.65 11.36
N LEU A 207 -3.53 -14.18 10.18
CA LEU A 207 -2.22 -13.59 9.96
C LEU A 207 -2.38 -12.08 9.70
N ILE A 208 -1.51 -11.27 10.30
CA ILE A 208 -1.45 -9.82 10.14
C ILE A 208 -0.03 -9.44 9.73
N ASP A 209 0.11 -8.90 8.52
CA ASP A 209 1.37 -8.36 8.02
C ASP A 209 1.45 -6.85 8.27
N GLU A 210 2.67 -6.34 8.45
CA GLU A 210 2.97 -4.92 8.68
C GLU A 210 2.17 -4.35 9.87
N TYR A 211 2.18 -5.05 11.00
CA TYR A 211 1.38 -4.69 12.17
C TYR A 211 1.60 -3.24 12.63
N GLN A 212 2.79 -2.69 12.47
CA GLN A 212 3.12 -1.34 12.91
C GLN A 212 2.33 -0.24 12.19
N ASP A 213 1.69 -0.56 11.05
CA ASP A 213 0.87 0.39 10.28
C ASP A 213 -0.64 0.21 10.52
N THR A 214 -1.00 -0.80 11.31
CA THR A 214 -2.39 -1.14 11.63
C THR A 214 -2.95 -0.11 12.62
N LYS A 215 -4.17 0.41 12.38
CA LYS A 215 -4.85 1.35 13.30
C LYS A 215 -5.38 0.63 14.54
N SER A 216 -5.55 1.35 15.65
CA SER A 216 -6.07 0.78 16.91
C SER A 216 -7.40 0.05 16.71
N ILE A 217 -8.37 0.67 16.06
CA ILE A 217 -9.67 0.08 15.78
C ILE A 217 -9.60 -1.25 14.99
N GLN A 218 -8.63 -1.38 14.08
CA GLN A 218 -8.42 -2.61 13.31
C GLN A 218 -7.96 -3.76 14.21
N TYR A 219 -7.08 -3.47 15.17
CA TYR A 219 -6.71 -4.44 16.19
C TYR A 219 -7.89 -4.86 17.07
N TYR A 220 -8.73 -3.90 17.47
CA TYR A 220 -9.94 -4.21 18.26
C TYR A 220 -10.88 -5.16 17.53
N ILE A 221 -11.14 -4.92 16.24
CA ILE A 221 -11.98 -5.80 15.41
C ILE A 221 -11.44 -7.23 15.42
N LEU A 222 -10.15 -7.41 15.12
CA LEU A 222 -9.52 -8.72 15.04
C LEU A 222 -9.40 -9.40 16.42
N ALA A 223 -9.03 -8.64 17.44
CA ALA A 223 -8.90 -9.15 18.80
C ALA A 223 -10.22 -9.64 19.39
N LYS A 224 -11.35 -8.99 19.10
CA LYS A 224 -12.69 -9.47 19.49
C LYS A 224 -13.00 -10.84 18.89
N ILE A 225 -12.67 -11.06 17.61
CA ILE A 225 -12.84 -12.36 16.94
C ILE A 225 -11.92 -13.42 17.56
N LEU A 226 -10.65 -13.08 17.78
CA LEU A 226 -9.67 -13.98 18.40
C LEU A 226 -10.08 -14.36 19.83
N LYS A 227 -10.56 -13.40 20.61
CA LYS A 227 -11.03 -13.59 21.98
C LYS A 227 -12.24 -14.54 22.02
N ALA A 228 -13.20 -14.34 21.14
CA ALA A 228 -14.40 -15.17 21.02
C ALA A 228 -14.05 -16.64 20.69
N GLY A 229 -12.99 -16.87 19.91
CA GLY A 229 -12.56 -18.23 19.52
C GLY A 229 -11.72 -18.96 20.55
N GLY A 230 -11.27 -18.30 21.63
CA GLY A 230 -10.45 -18.92 22.69
C GLY A 230 -9.24 -19.67 22.12
N VAL A 231 -9.05 -20.90 22.50
CA VAL A 231 -7.90 -21.73 22.08
C VAL A 231 -8.02 -22.29 20.65
N ASN A 232 -9.17 -22.16 20.02
CA ASN A 232 -9.43 -22.79 18.72
C ASN A 232 -8.96 -21.97 17.51
N ILE A 233 -8.57 -20.72 17.71
CA ILE A 233 -8.06 -19.84 16.68
C ILE A 233 -6.75 -19.22 17.16
N ASN A 234 -5.72 -19.21 16.34
CA ASN A 234 -4.43 -18.60 16.63
C ASN A 234 -4.13 -17.43 15.69
N ALA A 235 -3.20 -16.58 16.10
CA ALA A 235 -2.77 -15.44 15.33
C ALA A 235 -1.26 -15.46 15.05
N PHE A 236 -0.87 -14.95 13.89
CA PHE A 236 0.53 -14.69 13.53
C PHE A 236 0.66 -13.23 13.11
N ILE A 237 1.31 -12.43 13.93
CA ILE A 237 1.46 -11.00 13.73
C ILE A 237 2.92 -10.73 13.41
N VAL A 238 3.17 -10.10 12.26
CA VAL A 238 4.52 -9.80 11.80
C VAL A 238 4.68 -8.36 11.37
N GLY A 239 5.82 -7.77 11.66
CA GLY A 239 6.17 -6.41 11.23
C GLY A 239 7.49 -5.92 11.82
N ASP A 240 7.74 -4.63 11.62
CA ASP A 240 8.95 -3.94 12.09
C ASP A 240 8.57 -2.61 12.74
N PRO A 241 8.67 -2.45 14.07
CA PRO A 241 8.28 -1.21 14.74
C PRO A 241 9.14 0.00 14.32
N ASN A 242 10.38 -0.22 13.85
CA ASN A 242 11.23 0.85 13.32
C ASN A 242 10.77 1.36 11.94
N GLN A 243 9.88 0.64 11.24
CA GLN A 243 9.25 1.06 10.00
C GLN A 243 7.84 1.66 10.18
N ALA A 244 7.44 2.02 11.40
CA ALA A 244 6.16 2.68 11.70
C ALA A 244 6.19 4.14 11.25
N ILE A 245 5.88 4.40 9.96
CA ILE A 245 5.89 5.75 9.36
C ILE A 245 4.48 6.30 9.09
N TYR A 246 3.43 5.57 9.44
CA TYR A 246 2.04 5.99 9.25
C TYR A 246 1.33 6.40 10.55
N GLU A 247 2.08 6.67 11.62
CA GLU A 247 1.49 7.04 12.91
C GLU A 247 0.68 8.35 12.84
N SER A 248 1.14 9.32 12.05
CA SER A 248 0.39 10.57 11.77
C SER A 248 -0.94 10.33 11.03
N LEU A 249 -1.11 9.17 10.41
CA LEU A 249 -2.35 8.75 9.72
C LEU A 249 -3.14 7.71 10.52
N GLY A 250 -2.85 7.58 11.82
CA GLY A 250 -3.53 6.67 12.74
C GLY A 250 -2.90 5.28 12.87
N GLY A 251 -1.77 5.03 12.22
CA GLY A 251 -0.99 3.79 12.45
C GLY A 251 -0.58 3.70 13.92
N PHE A 252 -0.73 2.52 14.51
CA PHE A 252 -0.47 2.28 15.92
C PHE A 252 0.35 1.00 16.11
N PRO A 253 1.67 1.09 16.37
CA PRO A 253 2.50 -0.08 16.62
C PRO A 253 2.16 -0.67 17.99
N MET A 254 1.11 -1.48 18.05
CA MET A 254 0.60 -2.08 19.28
C MET A 254 1.66 -2.96 19.93
N SER A 255 1.84 -2.83 21.23
CA SER A 255 2.76 -3.69 21.98
C SER A 255 2.20 -5.13 22.09
N VAL A 256 3.11 -6.09 22.23
CA VAL A 256 2.69 -7.50 22.45
C VAL A 256 1.80 -7.63 23.67
N PHE A 257 2.15 -6.96 24.76
CA PHE A 257 1.39 -6.98 26.00
C PHE A 257 -0.04 -6.45 25.83
N ASP A 258 -0.20 -5.33 25.11
CA ASP A 258 -1.52 -4.74 24.89
C ASP A 258 -2.36 -5.65 23.99
N PHE A 259 -1.75 -6.26 22.96
CA PHE A 259 -2.45 -7.21 22.09
C PHE A 259 -2.85 -8.49 22.85
N GLU A 260 -2.00 -9.02 23.72
CA GLU A 260 -2.32 -10.18 24.59
C GLU A 260 -3.53 -9.88 25.47
N ASN A 261 -3.55 -8.70 26.10
CA ASN A 261 -4.67 -8.26 26.95
C ASN A 261 -5.97 -8.11 26.16
N LEU A 262 -5.89 -7.53 24.96
CA LEU A 262 -7.03 -7.25 24.11
C LEU A 262 -7.63 -8.53 23.52
N SER A 263 -6.78 -9.42 23.02
CA SER A 263 -7.18 -10.64 22.31
C SER A 263 -7.38 -11.86 23.24
N GLY A 264 -6.87 -11.80 24.47
CA GLY A 264 -6.82 -12.94 25.39
C GLY A 264 -5.91 -14.08 24.91
N LYS A 265 -4.97 -13.79 24.00
CA LYS A 265 -3.98 -14.74 23.48
C LYS A 265 -2.67 -14.64 24.22
N ASN A 266 -2.01 -15.75 24.40
CA ASN A 266 -0.61 -15.78 24.82
C ASN A 266 0.26 -15.89 23.58
N MET A 267 1.17 -14.92 23.36
CA MET A 267 1.95 -14.79 22.13
C MET A 267 3.40 -15.26 22.33
N ALA A 268 3.85 -16.20 21.51
CA ALA A 268 5.29 -16.50 21.41
C ALA A 268 6.00 -15.29 20.75
N LYS A 269 6.95 -14.68 21.46
CA LYS A 269 7.73 -13.53 20.96
C LYS A 269 8.95 -14.04 20.23
N LEU A 270 8.97 -13.85 18.91
CA LEU A 270 10.05 -14.30 18.04
C LEU A 270 10.65 -13.13 17.25
N GLU A 271 11.88 -13.31 16.76
CA GLU A 271 12.60 -12.26 16.04
C GLU A 271 13.32 -12.83 14.80
N LEU A 272 13.20 -12.11 13.67
CA LEU A 272 14.02 -12.29 12.47
C LEU A 272 15.01 -11.15 12.36
N SER A 273 16.28 -11.40 12.65
CA SER A 273 17.35 -10.42 12.69
C SER A 273 18.37 -10.51 11.55
N ASP A 274 18.27 -11.51 10.68
CA ASP A 274 19.21 -11.71 9.58
C ASP A 274 18.75 -10.92 8.35
N ASN A 275 19.50 -9.92 7.92
CA ASN A 275 19.21 -9.10 6.74
C ASN A 275 19.81 -9.74 5.48
N TYR A 276 18.96 -10.26 4.59
CA TYR A 276 19.36 -10.87 3.30
C TYR A 276 19.31 -9.87 2.13
N ARG A 277 19.06 -8.59 2.39
CA ARG A 277 18.89 -7.56 1.36
C ARG A 277 20.17 -6.78 1.11
N SER A 278 20.71 -6.18 2.15
CA SER A 278 21.68 -5.08 2.04
C SER A 278 23.09 -5.53 2.34
N SER A 279 24.08 -4.78 1.86
CA SER A 279 25.47 -4.90 2.30
C SER A 279 25.57 -4.61 3.81
N LYS A 280 26.64 -5.13 4.43
CA LYS A 280 26.90 -4.86 5.85
C LYS A 280 26.99 -3.35 6.13
N ARG A 281 27.63 -2.60 5.25
CA ARG A 281 27.79 -1.14 5.42
C ARG A 281 26.44 -0.40 5.44
N ILE A 282 25.48 -0.80 4.59
CA ILE A 282 24.13 -0.23 4.59
C ILE A 282 23.38 -0.63 5.87
N VAL A 283 23.54 -1.87 6.33
CA VAL A 283 22.93 -2.33 7.60
C VAL A 283 23.47 -1.51 8.77
N ASP A 284 24.80 -1.43 8.92
CA ASP A 284 25.45 -0.66 9.98
C ASP A 284 25.04 0.83 9.93
N TYR A 285 24.73 1.36 8.74
CA TYR A 285 24.29 2.75 8.57
C TYR A 285 22.87 2.96 9.06
N PHE A 286 21.89 2.18 8.60
CA PHE A 286 20.51 2.42 8.99
C PHE A 286 20.21 2.05 10.46
N GLU A 287 21.05 1.23 11.09
CA GLU A 287 20.97 0.97 12.54
C GLU A 287 21.14 2.24 13.39
N ASN A 288 21.81 3.29 12.88
CA ASN A 288 21.91 4.59 13.57
C ASN A 288 20.54 5.26 13.76
N PHE A 289 19.51 4.85 13.03
CA PHE A 289 18.15 5.37 13.10
C PHE A 289 17.18 4.45 13.83
N ASN A 290 17.68 3.34 14.42
CA ASN A 290 16.86 2.43 15.24
C ASN A 290 16.36 3.14 16.50
N ILE A 291 15.04 3.08 16.70
CA ILE A 291 14.40 3.54 17.94
C ILE A 291 14.18 2.34 18.87
N ASN A 292 13.70 1.25 18.31
CA ASN A 292 13.57 -0.01 19.02
C ASN A 292 14.84 -0.84 18.77
N ALA A 293 15.62 -1.06 19.80
CA ALA A 293 16.89 -1.76 19.67
C ALA A 293 16.70 -3.16 19.06
N THR A 294 17.30 -3.39 17.90
CA THR A 294 17.37 -4.67 17.21
C THR A 294 18.81 -4.94 16.82
N ASN A 295 19.25 -6.18 16.95
CA ASN A 295 20.60 -6.58 16.53
C ASN A 295 20.51 -7.20 15.14
N ILE A 296 20.77 -6.41 14.10
CA ILE A 296 20.61 -6.81 12.70
C ILE A 296 21.94 -7.36 12.17
N VAL A 297 21.90 -8.57 11.63
CA VAL A 297 23.07 -9.24 11.05
C VAL A 297 22.96 -9.24 9.53
N ALA A 298 23.94 -8.65 8.85
CA ALA A 298 23.99 -8.71 7.38
C ALA A 298 24.30 -10.14 6.91
N ALA A 299 23.34 -10.75 6.22
CA ALA A 299 23.39 -12.12 5.70
C ALA A 299 23.15 -12.18 4.19
N SER A 300 23.15 -11.04 3.49
CA SER A 300 23.01 -10.95 2.04
C SER A 300 24.19 -11.63 1.33
N LYS A 301 23.97 -12.14 0.12
CA LYS A 301 25.03 -12.57 -0.79
C LYS A 301 26.02 -11.44 -1.11
N ASP A 302 25.54 -10.21 -1.12
CA ASP A 302 26.30 -8.98 -1.37
C ASP A 302 26.71 -8.27 -0.07
N LYS A 303 26.75 -8.96 1.09
CA LYS A 303 27.09 -8.38 2.40
C LYS A 303 28.43 -7.64 2.42
N ASP A 304 29.40 -8.13 1.65
CA ASP A 304 30.75 -7.55 1.58
C ASP A 304 30.91 -6.54 0.43
N TYR A 305 29.81 -6.16 -0.25
CA TYR A 305 29.84 -5.14 -1.30
C TYR A 305 30.31 -3.81 -0.71
N LYS A 306 31.26 -3.15 -1.41
CA LYS A 306 31.81 -1.83 -1.02
C LYS A 306 30.82 -0.72 -1.37
N SER A 307 29.80 -0.57 -0.55
CA SER A 307 28.75 0.43 -0.72
C SER A 307 29.29 1.84 -0.69
N ASN A 308 28.80 2.71 -1.56
CA ASN A 308 28.95 4.16 -1.43
C ASN A 308 27.78 4.71 -0.60
N ILE A 309 28.09 5.38 0.51
CA ILE A 309 27.11 6.09 1.34
C ILE A 309 27.56 7.53 1.47
N SER A 310 26.90 8.43 0.75
CA SER A 310 27.24 9.85 0.77
C SER A 310 26.10 10.72 1.31
N TYR A 311 26.47 11.81 1.95
CA TYR A 311 25.56 12.84 2.42
C TYR A 311 26.03 14.21 1.96
N ASN A 312 25.20 14.92 1.20
CA ASN A 312 25.54 16.19 0.62
C ASN A 312 24.59 17.29 1.11
N ILE A 313 25.17 18.33 1.72
CA ILE A 313 24.47 19.52 2.24
C ILE A 313 24.79 20.79 1.43
N ASP A 314 25.74 20.72 0.51
CA ASP A 314 26.25 21.87 -0.23
C ASP A 314 25.60 22.06 -1.61
N VAL A 315 24.79 21.07 -2.06
CA VAL A 315 24.06 21.16 -3.32
C VAL A 315 22.99 22.24 -3.22
N LYS A 316 23.09 23.23 -4.09
CA LYS A 316 22.07 24.28 -4.18
C LYS A 316 20.78 23.74 -4.78
N LYS A 317 19.63 24.29 -4.36
CA LYS A 317 18.33 23.93 -4.91
C LYS A 317 18.28 24.03 -6.44
N ALA A 318 18.97 25.01 -7.03
CA ALA A 318 19.04 25.19 -8.48
C ALA A 318 19.87 24.12 -9.21
N GLU A 319 20.78 23.44 -8.51
CA GLU A 319 21.69 22.43 -9.05
C GLU A 319 21.21 20.99 -8.76
N LEU A 320 20.16 20.84 -7.97
CA LEU A 320 19.66 19.55 -7.47
C LEU A 320 19.35 18.54 -8.60
N GLU A 321 18.67 18.99 -9.66
CA GLU A 321 18.32 18.15 -10.80
C GLU A 321 19.61 17.63 -11.50
N SER A 322 20.58 18.50 -11.73
CA SER A 322 21.83 18.12 -12.37
C SER A 322 22.64 17.13 -11.52
N GLN A 323 22.63 17.30 -10.20
CA GLN A 323 23.29 16.37 -9.28
C GLN A 323 22.60 15.00 -9.27
N ILE A 324 21.26 14.95 -9.25
CA ILE A 324 20.52 13.68 -9.32
C ILE A 324 20.78 12.98 -10.66
N VAL A 325 20.78 13.71 -11.79
CA VAL A 325 21.11 13.17 -13.11
C VAL A 325 22.51 12.58 -13.13
N LYS A 326 23.50 13.30 -12.54
CA LYS A 326 24.89 12.81 -12.43
C LYS A 326 24.99 11.51 -11.65
N LEU A 327 24.29 11.41 -10.52
CA LEU A 327 24.24 10.18 -9.70
C LEU A 327 23.57 9.03 -10.45
N ILE A 328 22.47 9.27 -11.15
CA ILE A 328 21.78 8.27 -11.98
C ILE A 328 22.75 7.72 -13.04
N LYS A 329 23.35 8.61 -13.86
CA LYS A 329 24.29 8.22 -14.91
C LYS A 329 25.50 7.47 -14.35
N TYR A 330 26.09 7.94 -13.27
CA TYR A 330 27.20 7.24 -12.63
C TYR A 330 26.87 5.81 -12.24
N ASN A 331 25.73 5.59 -11.59
CA ASN A 331 25.34 4.25 -11.16
C ASN A 331 24.99 3.34 -12.34
N ILE A 332 24.36 3.85 -13.39
CA ILE A 332 23.99 3.06 -14.57
C ILE A 332 25.18 2.84 -15.50
N GLU A 333 25.86 3.91 -15.91
CA GLU A 333 26.88 3.89 -16.98
C GLU A 333 28.25 3.43 -16.46
N VAL A 334 28.61 3.77 -15.21
CA VAL A 334 29.93 3.43 -14.64
C VAL A 334 29.85 2.15 -13.79
N LEU A 335 28.82 2.02 -12.93
CA LEU A 335 28.69 0.87 -12.04
C LEU A 335 27.84 -0.28 -12.64
N GLY A 336 27.22 -0.09 -13.80
CA GLY A 336 26.43 -1.11 -14.49
C GLY A 336 25.13 -1.51 -13.77
N ILE A 337 24.58 -0.63 -12.93
CA ILE A 337 23.33 -0.90 -12.23
C ILE A 337 22.15 -0.79 -13.22
N CYS A 338 21.26 -1.77 -13.19
CA CYS A 338 20.06 -1.74 -14.01
C CYS A 338 19.16 -0.54 -13.63
N PRO A 339 18.58 0.21 -14.58
CA PRO A 339 17.68 1.32 -14.29
C PRO A 339 16.51 0.97 -13.36
N SER A 340 15.94 -0.24 -13.50
CA SER A 340 14.85 -0.73 -12.63
C SER A 340 15.26 -0.94 -11.17
N GLU A 341 16.56 -0.99 -10.89
CA GLU A 341 17.14 -1.17 -9.57
C GLU A 341 17.60 0.15 -8.93
N LEU A 342 17.18 1.29 -9.49
CA LEU A 342 17.49 2.61 -8.98
C LEU A 342 16.21 3.33 -8.53
N CYS A 343 16.26 3.96 -7.38
CA CYS A 343 15.13 4.72 -6.82
C CYS A 343 15.55 6.13 -6.41
N VAL A 344 14.76 7.13 -6.83
CA VAL A 344 14.85 8.52 -6.36
C VAL A 344 13.69 8.77 -5.39
N ILE A 345 14.00 9.24 -4.19
CA ILE A 345 13.04 9.39 -3.09
C ILE A 345 12.98 10.84 -2.61
N ALA A 346 11.77 11.33 -2.34
CA ALA A 346 11.57 12.59 -1.64
C ALA A 346 10.45 12.48 -0.58
N PRO A 347 10.41 13.35 0.43
CA PRO A 347 9.39 13.27 1.48
C PRO A 347 7.98 13.63 0.99
N GLN A 348 7.85 14.54 0.02
CA GLN A 348 6.58 15.10 -0.40
C GLN A 348 6.26 14.83 -1.88
N TRP A 349 4.98 14.66 -2.19
CA TRP A 349 4.50 14.30 -3.52
C TRP A 349 4.64 15.41 -4.57
N ALA A 350 4.30 16.66 -4.24
CA ALA A 350 4.27 17.75 -5.22
C ALA A 350 5.68 18.11 -5.78
N PRO A 351 6.73 18.28 -4.95
CA PRO A 351 8.09 18.43 -5.45
C PRO A 351 8.59 17.24 -6.27
N LEU A 352 8.14 16.04 -5.91
CA LEU A 352 8.54 14.80 -6.56
C LEU A 352 7.95 14.69 -7.96
N ALA A 353 6.69 15.06 -8.16
CA ALA A 353 6.05 15.08 -9.49
C ALA A 353 6.77 16.05 -10.44
N SER A 354 7.15 17.23 -9.96
CA SER A 354 7.97 18.18 -10.73
C SER A 354 9.34 17.59 -11.08
N MET A 355 10.01 16.96 -10.11
CA MET A 355 11.30 16.30 -10.33
C MET A 355 11.19 15.17 -11.36
N THR A 356 10.15 14.33 -11.27
CA THR A 356 9.93 13.23 -12.23
C THR A 356 9.89 13.76 -13.67
N ARG A 357 9.12 14.84 -13.92
CA ARG A 357 9.01 15.44 -15.26
C ARG A 357 10.37 15.96 -15.77
N LYS A 358 11.15 16.61 -14.89
CA LYS A 358 12.48 17.10 -15.25
C LYS A 358 13.44 15.95 -15.56
N LEU A 359 13.44 14.89 -14.75
CA LEU A 359 14.29 13.72 -14.99
C LEU A 359 13.92 13.02 -16.31
N VAL A 360 12.65 12.86 -16.62
CA VAL A 360 12.19 12.31 -17.92
C VAL A 360 12.68 13.16 -19.09
N SER A 361 12.67 14.49 -18.96
CA SER A 361 13.16 15.39 -19.99
C SER A 361 14.69 15.38 -20.15
N LEU A 362 15.43 15.25 -19.04
CA LEU A 362 16.89 15.27 -19.02
C LEU A 362 17.53 13.91 -19.36
N LEU A 363 16.79 12.84 -19.20
CA LEU A 363 17.22 11.45 -19.40
C LEU A 363 16.22 10.68 -20.27
N PRO A 364 15.98 11.12 -21.53
CA PRO A 364 14.98 10.50 -22.40
C PRO A 364 15.33 9.05 -22.79
N GLU A 365 16.59 8.62 -22.60
CA GLU A 365 17.07 7.26 -22.83
C GLU A 365 16.60 6.25 -21.79
N TYR A 366 16.11 6.71 -20.61
CA TYR A 366 15.65 5.83 -19.55
C TYR A 366 14.14 5.94 -19.32
N ASP A 367 13.51 4.83 -19.03
CA ASP A 367 12.14 4.80 -18.53
C ASP A 367 12.08 5.21 -17.05
N PHE A 368 10.99 5.87 -16.66
CA PHE A 368 10.73 6.29 -15.28
C PHE A 368 9.36 5.79 -14.81
N ASP A 369 9.34 5.28 -13.57
CA ASP A 369 8.12 4.91 -12.85
C ASP A 369 7.95 5.85 -11.65
N GLY A 370 7.02 6.81 -11.74
CA GLY A 370 6.91 7.86 -10.71
C GLY A 370 5.52 8.46 -10.52
N PRO A 371 5.34 9.33 -9.52
CA PRO A 371 4.10 10.05 -9.31
C PRO A 371 3.81 10.97 -10.51
N GLY A 372 2.53 11.12 -10.80
CA GLY A 372 2.11 11.87 -11.98
C GLY A 372 2.14 11.06 -13.29
N MET A 373 2.53 9.78 -13.24
CA MET A 373 2.58 8.88 -14.40
C MET A 373 1.39 7.90 -14.45
N VAL A 374 0.41 8.02 -13.55
CA VAL A 374 -0.80 7.18 -13.55
C VAL A 374 -1.97 7.98 -14.12
N PRO A 375 -2.46 7.62 -15.31
CA PRO A 375 -3.44 8.42 -16.03
C PRO A 375 -4.89 8.28 -15.57
N PHE A 376 -5.23 7.24 -14.77
CA PHE A 376 -6.60 6.97 -14.34
C PHE A 376 -6.72 6.71 -12.83
N ALA A 377 -7.94 6.83 -12.30
CA ALA A 377 -8.23 6.54 -10.91
C ALA A 377 -8.06 5.03 -10.62
N ARG A 378 -7.42 4.70 -9.49
CA ARG A 378 -7.23 3.31 -9.04
C ARG A 378 -8.32 2.93 -8.05
N ASP A 379 -9.57 3.02 -8.48
CA ASP A 379 -10.70 2.56 -7.70
C ASP A 379 -10.84 1.03 -7.82
N ILE A 380 -10.43 0.33 -6.78
CA ILE A 380 -10.43 -1.14 -6.75
C ILE A 380 -11.83 -1.75 -6.65
N GLU A 381 -12.83 -0.99 -6.24
CA GLU A 381 -14.22 -1.44 -6.19
C GLU A 381 -14.93 -1.21 -7.54
N ASN A 382 -14.40 -0.35 -8.39
CA ASN A 382 -14.99 -0.08 -9.69
C ASN A 382 -14.77 -1.24 -10.67
N PHE A 383 -15.86 -1.72 -11.24
CA PHE A 383 -15.85 -2.82 -12.22
C PHE A 383 -14.93 -2.55 -13.43
N TRP A 384 -14.98 -1.34 -13.99
CA TRP A 384 -14.22 -0.99 -15.19
C TRP A 384 -12.73 -0.85 -14.91
N TYR A 385 -12.37 -0.43 -13.70
CA TYR A 385 -10.98 -0.51 -13.26
C TYR A 385 -10.49 -1.97 -13.20
N LYS A 386 -11.29 -2.91 -12.67
CA LYS A 386 -10.95 -4.34 -12.64
C LYS A 386 -10.80 -4.89 -14.06
N LEU A 387 -11.72 -4.58 -14.96
CA LEU A 387 -11.64 -4.99 -16.37
C LEU A 387 -10.46 -4.34 -17.10
N SER A 388 -10.09 -3.10 -16.76
CA SER A 388 -8.93 -2.40 -17.34
C SER A 388 -7.61 -3.12 -17.08
N LYS A 389 -7.45 -3.83 -15.94
CA LYS A 389 -6.28 -4.65 -15.66
C LYS A 389 -6.05 -5.71 -16.75
N ILE A 390 -7.14 -6.31 -17.24
CA ILE A 390 -7.10 -7.31 -18.32
C ILE A 390 -6.84 -6.64 -19.66
N ALA A 391 -7.51 -5.52 -19.94
CA ALA A 391 -7.41 -4.77 -21.19
C ALA A 391 -6.00 -4.21 -21.46
N LEU A 392 -5.32 -3.76 -20.42
CA LEU A 392 -4.03 -3.07 -20.49
C LEU A 392 -2.81 -3.99 -20.32
N THR A 393 -3.03 -5.27 -20.04
CA THR A 393 -1.96 -6.26 -19.88
C THR A 393 -1.95 -7.26 -21.03
N SER A 394 -0.76 -7.60 -21.51
CA SER A 394 -0.60 -8.62 -22.56
C SER A 394 -0.66 -10.03 -21.98
N ALA A 395 -1.19 -10.96 -22.77
CA ALA A 395 -1.13 -12.38 -22.45
C ALA A 395 0.33 -12.86 -22.46
N SER A 396 0.81 -13.31 -21.32
CA SER A 396 2.12 -13.92 -21.16
C SER A 396 2.08 -15.01 -20.09
N PRO A 397 2.96 -16.02 -20.14
CA PRO A 397 3.00 -17.07 -19.10
C PRO A 397 3.14 -16.51 -17.70
N ASN A 398 3.95 -15.47 -17.50
CA ASN A 398 4.20 -14.83 -16.21
C ASN A 398 2.99 -14.05 -15.66
N MET A 399 2.06 -13.65 -16.54
CA MET A 399 0.85 -12.92 -16.15
C MET A 399 -0.39 -13.81 -16.10
N TYR A 400 -0.28 -15.08 -16.47
CA TYR A 400 -1.45 -15.95 -16.65
C TYR A 400 -2.27 -16.11 -15.37
N ILE A 401 -1.62 -16.47 -14.26
CA ILE A 401 -2.28 -16.68 -12.96
C ILE A 401 -2.96 -15.39 -12.50
N ARG A 402 -2.22 -14.27 -12.54
CA ARG A 402 -2.75 -12.95 -12.15
C ARG A 402 -3.95 -12.53 -12.99
N ARG A 403 -3.86 -12.68 -14.31
CA ARG A 403 -4.98 -12.36 -15.21
C ARG A 403 -6.17 -13.30 -15.01
N LEU A 404 -5.93 -14.58 -14.67
CA LEU A 404 -6.99 -15.53 -14.37
C LEU A 404 -7.75 -15.14 -13.10
N LYS A 405 -7.05 -14.68 -12.06
CA LYS A 405 -7.64 -14.11 -10.84
C LYS A 405 -8.51 -12.90 -11.16
N TRP A 406 -7.99 -11.93 -11.91
CA TRP A 406 -8.77 -10.74 -12.32
C TRP A 406 -9.99 -11.12 -13.14
N ALA A 407 -9.89 -12.09 -14.02
CA ALA A 407 -11.04 -12.60 -14.78
C ALA A 407 -12.11 -13.25 -13.88
N SER A 408 -11.67 -13.92 -12.81
CA SER A 408 -12.59 -14.49 -11.81
C SER A 408 -13.28 -13.39 -11.00
N GLU A 409 -12.55 -12.33 -10.63
CA GLU A 409 -13.11 -11.15 -9.94
C GLU A 409 -14.16 -10.45 -10.80
N VAL A 410 -13.86 -10.21 -12.09
CA VAL A 410 -14.78 -9.60 -13.05
C VAL A 410 -16.06 -10.45 -13.20
N LEU A 411 -15.95 -11.79 -13.34
CA LEU A 411 -17.12 -12.66 -13.44
C LEU A 411 -17.95 -12.66 -12.18
N LYS A 412 -17.34 -12.70 -11.00
CA LYS A 412 -18.06 -12.64 -9.72
C LYS A 412 -18.90 -11.36 -9.60
N GLU A 413 -18.33 -10.23 -10.04
CA GLU A 413 -19.07 -8.96 -10.05
C GLU A 413 -20.19 -8.93 -11.08
N MET A 414 -19.95 -9.46 -12.28
CA MET A 414 -21.00 -9.59 -13.30
C MET A 414 -22.19 -10.38 -12.75
N ASP A 415 -21.96 -11.49 -12.05
CA ASP A 415 -22.99 -12.28 -11.37
C ASP A 415 -23.74 -11.46 -10.31
N GLN A 416 -23.01 -10.70 -9.49
CA GLN A 416 -23.61 -9.81 -8.47
C GLN A 416 -24.49 -8.72 -9.07
N PHE A 417 -24.18 -8.24 -10.27
CA PHE A 417 -25.00 -7.28 -11.00
C PHE A 417 -26.16 -7.94 -11.78
N GLY A 418 -26.34 -9.26 -11.65
CA GLY A 418 -27.42 -10.00 -12.27
C GLY A 418 -27.19 -10.37 -13.74
N ILE A 419 -25.94 -10.35 -14.20
CA ILE A 419 -25.58 -10.81 -15.56
C ILE A 419 -25.46 -12.33 -15.54
N ASP A 420 -26.14 -13.01 -16.46
CA ASP A 420 -26.02 -14.48 -16.61
C ASP A 420 -24.59 -14.87 -17.05
N ILE A 421 -23.84 -15.42 -16.13
CA ILE A 421 -22.48 -15.92 -16.36
C ILE A 421 -22.40 -17.43 -16.58
N SER A 422 -23.53 -18.13 -16.67
CA SER A 422 -23.59 -19.61 -16.75
C SER A 422 -22.75 -20.21 -17.90
N LYS A 423 -22.55 -19.46 -18.98
CA LYS A 423 -21.74 -19.83 -20.15
C LYS A 423 -20.33 -19.25 -20.13
N LEU A 424 -19.97 -18.49 -19.12
CA LEU A 424 -18.68 -17.83 -19.00
C LEU A 424 -17.79 -18.56 -18.00
N SER A 425 -16.50 -18.52 -18.26
CA SER A 425 -15.47 -18.97 -17.33
C SER A 425 -14.29 -17.98 -17.38
N PRO A 426 -13.45 -17.91 -16.35
CA PRO A 426 -12.28 -17.04 -16.36
C PRO A 426 -11.38 -17.26 -17.57
N LYS A 427 -11.19 -18.52 -17.99
CA LYS A 427 -10.40 -18.88 -19.19
C LYS A 427 -11.06 -18.39 -20.48
N LEU A 428 -12.37 -18.51 -20.60
CA LEU A 428 -13.13 -18.03 -21.75
C LEU A 428 -13.06 -16.50 -21.82
N LEU A 429 -13.26 -15.81 -20.70
CA LEU A 429 -13.16 -14.35 -20.61
C LEU A 429 -11.77 -13.87 -21.07
N LEU A 430 -10.70 -14.50 -20.63
CA LEU A 430 -9.34 -14.16 -21.07
C LEU A 430 -9.13 -14.46 -22.57
N ARG A 431 -9.68 -15.54 -23.10
CA ARG A 431 -9.60 -15.87 -24.53
C ARG A 431 -10.28 -14.79 -25.37
N GLU A 432 -11.50 -14.39 -25.00
CA GLU A 432 -12.23 -13.34 -25.71
C GLU A 432 -11.51 -11.98 -25.61
N SER A 433 -11.01 -11.63 -24.42
CA SER A 433 -10.21 -10.42 -24.21
C SER A 433 -8.94 -10.39 -25.07
N ASN A 434 -8.21 -11.51 -25.16
CA ASN A 434 -6.97 -11.61 -25.93
C ASN A 434 -7.20 -11.56 -27.44
N SER A 435 -8.41 -11.85 -27.92
CA SER A 435 -8.76 -11.79 -29.34
C SER A 435 -9.15 -10.39 -29.81
N ILE A 436 -9.24 -9.41 -28.90
CA ILE A 436 -9.53 -8.01 -29.22
C ILE A 436 -8.25 -7.32 -29.64
N SER A 437 -8.24 -6.74 -30.85
CA SER A 437 -7.12 -5.93 -31.35
C SER A 437 -7.62 -4.52 -31.66
N ILE A 438 -7.05 -3.53 -31.01
CA ILE A 438 -7.41 -2.12 -31.15
C ILE A 438 -6.14 -1.32 -31.41
N ILE A 439 -6.22 -0.43 -32.42
CA ILE A 439 -5.15 0.49 -32.80
C ILE A 439 -5.61 1.90 -32.42
N GLU A 440 -5.42 2.25 -31.15
CA GLU A 440 -5.74 3.59 -30.63
C GLU A 440 -4.56 4.07 -29.76
N LYS A 441 -4.23 5.35 -29.87
CA LYS A 441 -3.14 5.99 -29.12
C LYS A 441 -3.61 6.63 -27.81
N ASP A 442 -4.85 7.11 -27.78
CA ASP A 442 -5.46 7.66 -26.58
C ASP A 442 -5.93 6.52 -25.66
N GLY A 443 -5.51 6.56 -24.41
CA GLY A 443 -5.77 5.48 -23.46
C GLY A 443 -7.23 5.33 -23.05
N LEU A 444 -7.98 6.44 -22.91
CA LEU A 444 -9.41 6.38 -22.58
C LEU A 444 -10.24 5.89 -23.77
N LYS A 445 -9.92 6.35 -24.97
CA LYS A 445 -10.58 5.84 -26.18
C LYS A 445 -10.28 4.35 -26.39
N TYR A 446 -9.03 3.94 -26.18
CA TYR A 446 -8.65 2.52 -26.24
C TYR A 446 -9.49 1.68 -25.27
N LEU A 447 -9.65 2.13 -24.02
CA LEU A 447 -10.47 1.41 -23.04
C LEU A 447 -11.95 1.39 -23.44
N THR A 448 -12.49 2.49 -23.94
CA THR A 448 -13.87 2.56 -24.45
C THR A 448 -14.11 1.53 -25.56
N GLU A 449 -13.23 1.50 -26.57
CA GLU A 449 -13.33 0.56 -27.69
C GLU A 449 -13.14 -0.90 -27.21
N PHE A 450 -12.20 -1.13 -26.30
CA PHE A 450 -11.98 -2.46 -25.73
C PHE A 450 -13.21 -2.96 -24.97
N PHE A 451 -13.78 -2.14 -24.10
CA PHE A 451 -14.95 -2.51 -23.30
C PHE A 451 -16.16 -2.82 -24.19
N ASN A 452 -16.42 -1.98 -25.19
CA ASN A 452 -17.50 -2.22 -26.15
C ASN A 452 -17.28 -3.52 -26.93
N ALA A 453 -16.07 -3.75 -27.45
CA ALA A 453 -15.74 -4.97 -28.17
C ALA A 453 -15.83 -6.22 -27.29
N PHE A 454 -15.39 -6.11 -26.04
CA PHE A 454 -15.45 -7.20 -25.07
C PHE A 454 -16.91 -7.62 -24.75
N PHE A 455 -17.76 -6.66 -24.38
CA PHE A 455 -19.16 -6.93 -24.06
C PHE A 455 -19.97 -7.44 -25.26
N LEU A 456 -19.65 -6.95 -26.48
CA LEU A 456 -20.22 -7.48 -27.72
C LEU A 456 -19.87 -8.97 -27.92
N ARG A 457 -18.60 -9.36 -27.65
CA ARG A 457 -18.13 -10.75 -27.82
C ARG A 457 -18.77 -11.73 -26.85
N ILE A 458 -19.00 -11.29 -25.62
CA ILE A 458 -19.69 -12.12 -24.61
C ILE A 458 -21.23 -12.01 -24.72
N ASN A 459 -21.73 -11.25 -25.70
CA ASN A 459 -23.15 -11.03 -25.98
C ASN A 459 -23.93 -10.46 -24.78
N VAL A 460 -23.35 -9.47 -24.09
CA VAL A 460 -23.96 -8.77 -22.96
C VAL A 460 -24.13 -7.29 -23.29
N ASN A 461 -25.32 -6.75 -23.07
CA ASN A 461 -25.55 -5.32 -23.16
C ASN A 461 -25.46 -4.70 -21.76
N TYR A 462 -24.30 -4.15 -21.42
CA TYR A 462 -24.04 -3.60 -20.07
C TYR A 462 -24.87 -2.35 -19.75
N PHE A 463 -25.40 -1.64 -20.75
CA PHE A 463 -26.28 -0.48 -20.55
C PHE A 463 -27.62 -0.85 -19.88
N LEU A 464 -27.98 -2.13 -19.86
CA LEU A 464 -29.18 -2.60 -19.18
C LEU A 464 -29.00 -2.78 -17.66
N PHE A 465 -27.78 -2.61 -17.17
CA PHE A 465 -27.41 -2.81 -15.77
C PHE A 465 -26.96 -1.49 -15.16
N GLU A 466 -27.84 -0.87 -14.39
CA GLU A 466 -27.62 0.45 -13.77
C GLU A 466 -26.28 0.56 -13.02
N PRO A 467 -25.88 -0.42 -12.13
CA PRO A 467 -24.61 -0.33 -11.43
C PRO A 467 -23.39 -0.28 -12.38
N LEU A 468 -23.44 -1.01 -13.51
CA LEU A 468 -22.35 -0.96 -14.50
C LEU A 468 -22.25 0.39 -15.20
N THR A 469 -23.39 1.03 -15.48
CA THR A 469 -23.40 2.35 -16.11
C THR A 469 -22.93 3.45 -15.17
N GLU A 470 -23.28 3.37 -13.89
CA GLU A 470 -22.77 4.26 -12.84
C GLU A 470 -21.26 4.11 -12.67
N HIS A 471 -20.76 2.89 -12.49
CA HIS A 471 -19.32 2.61 -12.42
C HIS A 471 -18.58 3.06 -13.67
N TYR A 472 -19.19 2.94 -14.87
CA TYR A 472 -18.61 3.42 -16.12
C TYR A 472 -18.41 4.93 -16.09
N LYS A 473 -19.46 5.66 -15.75
CA LYS A 473 -19.44 7.11 -15.67
C LYS A 473 -18.39 7.59 -14.66
N ALA A 474 -18.41 7.05 -13.45
CA ALA A 474 -17.45 7.39 -12.40
C ALA A 474 -16.00 7.14 -12.83
N PHE A 475 -15.69 5.98 -13.44
CA PHE A 475 -14.35 5.65 -13.92
C PHE A 475 -13.85 6.60 -14.99
N PHE A 476 -14.66 6.92 -15.99
CA PHE A 476 -14.24 7.78 -17.09
C PHE A 476 -14.16 9.25 -16.70
N GLU A 477 -15.11 9.77 -15.90
CA GLU A 477 -15.10 11.15 -15.43
C GLU A 477 -13.91 11.43 -14.52
N SER A 478 -13.67 10.58 -13.53
CA SER A 478 -12.51 10.71 -12.62
C SER A 478 -11.18 10.58 -13.36
N SER A 479 -11.09 9.67 -14.34
CA SER A 479 -9.89 9.50 -15.15
C SER A 479 -9.63 10.70 -16.05
N GLN A 480 -10.66 11.24 -16.69
CA GLN A 480 -10.56 12.43 -17.52
C GLN A 480 -10.11 13.66 -16.72
N ALA A 481 -10.75 13.91 -15.58
CA ALA A 481 -10.38 15.00 -14.68
C ALA A 481 -8.92 14.89 -14.22
N ARG A 482 -8.47 13.65 -13.91
CA ARG A 482 -7.09 13.37 -13.54
C ARG A 482 -6.10 13.65 -14.68
N ILE A 483 -6.40 13.21 -15.91
CA ILE A 483 -5.57 13.47 -17.09
C ILE A 483 -5.45 14.97 -17.32
N GLU A 484 -6.55 15.70 -17.27
CA GLU A 484 -6.56 17.15 -17.46
C GLU A 484 -5.74 17.89 -16.41
N ARG A 485 -5.84 17.48 -15.14
CA ARG A 485 -5.01 18.01 -14.06
C ARG A 485 -3.54 17.76 -14.33
N LEU A 486 -3.15 16.53 -14.66
CA LEU A 486 -1.76 16.16 -14.92
C LEU A 486 -1.20 16.85 -16.17
N LYS A 487 -2.02 17.06 -17.22
CA LYS A 487 -1.62 17.86 -18.38
C LYS A 487 -1.36 19.33 -18.02
N LYS A 488 -2.21 19.95 -17.20
CA LYS A 488 -1.97 21.30 -16.67
C LYS A 488 -0.68 21.40 -15.84
N GLU A 489 -0.31 20.32 -15.17
CA GLU A 489 0.94 20.20 -14.42
C GLU A 489 2.16 19.88 -15.32
N GLY A 490 1.98 19.76 -16.65
CA GLY A 490 3.05 19.56 -17.64
C GLY A 490 3.31 18.11 -18.05
N ALA A 491 2.41 17.17 -17.75
CA ALA A 491 2.48 15.79 -18.23
C ALA A 491 1.71 15.62 -19.56
N GLU A 492 2.21 16.20 -20.65
CA GLU A 492 1.50 16.28 -21.94
C GLU A 492 1.05 14.93 -22.50
N PHE A 493 1.90 13.89 -22.38
CA PHE A 493 1.66 12.55 -22.94
C PHE A 493 0.94 11.60 -21.97
N ILE A 494 0.45 12.08 -20.84
CA ILE A 494 -0.14 11.21 -19.82
C ILE A 494 -1.35 10.42 -20.32
N GLY A 495 -2.10 10.95 -21.28
CA GLY A 495 -3.26 10.31 -21.90
C GLY A 495 -2.93 9.18 -22.87
N ASP A 496 -1.67 8.97 -23.23
CA ASP A 496 -1.29 7.95 -24.21
C ASP A 496 -1.43 6.54 -23.65
N ILE A 497 -1.89 5.61 -24.50
CA ILE A 497 -2.07 4.18 -24.14
C ILE A 497 -0.80 3.52 -23.58
N SER A 498 0.38 3.99 -23.97
CA SER A 498 1.65 3.51 -23.45
C SER A 498 1.76 3.74 -21.93
N ASN A 499 1.31 4.90 -21.44
CA ASN A 499 1.30 5.22 -20.01
C ASN A 499 0.22 4.44 -19.26
N PHE A 500 -0.94 4.19 -19.86
CA PHE A 500 -1.97 3.31 -19.31
C PHE A 500 -1.45 1.89 -19.09
N ARG A 501 -0.76 1.33 -20.07
CA ARG A 501 -0.18 -0.02 -19.99
C ARG A 501 0.96 -0.14 -18.96
N LYS A 502 1.73 0.93 -18.74
CA LYS A 502 2.80 0.96 -17.72
C LYS A 502 2.27 0.74 -16.30
N VAL A 503 1.03 1.14 -16.00
CA VAL A 503 0.43 1.04 -14.65
C VAL A 503 0.41 -0.40 -14.11
N PHE A 504 0.26 -1.39 -15.00
CA PHE A 504 0.14 -2.81 -14.64
C PHE A 504 1.36 -3.67 -15.00
N LYS A 505 2.41 -3.05 -15.55
CA LYS A 505 3.68 -3.73 -15.81
C LYS A 505 4.51 -3.83 -14.53
N SER A 506 5.36 -4.85 -14.46
CA SER A 506 6.48 -4.88 -13.52
C SER A 506 7.39 -3.68 -13.79
N ARG A 507 8.11 -3.21 -12.77
CA ARG A 507 9.06 -2.10 -12.90
C ARG A 507 10.00 -2.30 -14.07
N THR A 508 10.06 -1.34 -14.97
CA THR A 508 10.95 -1.36 -16.13
C THR A 508 11.95 -0.22 -16.11
N GLY A 509 11.68 0.83 -15.33
CA GLY A 509 12.46 2.05 -15.29
C GLY A 509 12.92 2.46 -13.90
N ILE A 510 13.56 3.63 -13.83
CA ILE A 510 14.00 4.26 -12.59
C ILE A 510 12.75 4.62 -11.76
N THR A 511 12.68 4.12 -10.54
CA THR A 511 11.55 4.43 -9.65
C THR A 511 11.73 5.83 -9.04
N VAL A 512 10.67 6.64 -9.11
CA VAL A 512 10.60 7.93 -8.38
C VAL A 512 9.44 7.83 -7.41
N SER A 513 9.68 8.01 -6.11
CA SER A 513 8.65 7.72 -5.10
C SER A 513 8.77 8.61 -3.87
N THR A 514 7.68 8.74 -3.11
CA THR A 514 7.76 9.31 -1.76
C THR A 514 8.36 8.29 -0.79
N ILE A 515 8.82 8.75 0.38
CA ILE A 515 9.31 7.87 1.46
C ILE A 515 8.22 6.84 1.84
N HIS A 516 6.97 7.26 1.93
CA HIS A 516 5.83 6.37 2.21
C HIS A 516 5.55 5.40 1.04
N GLY A 517 5.61 5.90 -0.19
CA GLY A 517 5.32 5.10 -1.38
C GLY A 517 6.38 4.05 -1.72
N VAL A 518 7.61 4.20 -1.21
CA VAL A 518 8.70 3.24 -1.42
C VAL A 518 8.71 2.11 -0.40
N LYS A 519 7.86 2.18 0.62
CA LYS A 519 7.76 1.14 1.65
C LYS A 519 7.45 -0.23 1.00
N GLY A 520 8.13 -1.28 1.45
CA GLY A 520 8.07 -2.60 0.82
C GLY A 520 8.95 -2.76 -0.43
N GLY A 521 9.43 -1.66 -1.04
CA GLY A 521 10.37 -1.71 -2.16
C GLY A 521 11.79 -2.00 -1.73
N GLU A 522 12.64 -2.42 -2.69
CA GLU A 522 14.08 -2.59 -2.51
C GLU A 522 14.79 -2.32 -3.83
N PHE A 523 15.99 -1.72 -3.75
CA PHE A 523 16.74 -1.23 -4.89
C PHE A 523 18.24 -1.36 -4.65
N ASP A 524 19.01 -1.54 -5.70
CA ASP A 524 20.47 -1.51 -5.58
C ASP A 524 20.96 -0.11 -5.19
N VAL A 525 20.29 0.92 -5.70
CA VAL A 525 20.66 2.33 -5.46
C VAL A 525 19.45 3.12 -4.97
N VAL A 526 19.64 3.88 -3.91
CA VAL A 526 18.68 4.86 -3.41
C VAL A 526 19.32 6.26 -3.41
N ILE A 527 18.64 7.22 -4.04
CA ILE A 527 18.98 8.64 -4.02
C ILE A 527 17.82 9.36 -3.31
N ALA A 528 18.05 9.88 -2.12
CA ALA A 528 17.04 10.59 -1.35
C ALA A 528 17.39 12.07 -1.24
N TYR A 529 16.45 12.95 -1.54
CA TYR A 529 16.65 14.41 -1.50
C TYR A 529 15.55 15.12 -0.71
N ALA A 530 15.71 16.40 -0.48
CA ALA A 530 14.84 17.22 0.38
C ALA A 530 14.74 16.68 1.81
N LEU A 531 15.86 16.14 2.32
CA LEU A 531 15.96 15.66 3.70
C LEU A 531 16.18 16.85 4.65
N LEU A 532 15.13 17.66 4.80
CA LEU A 532 15.15 18.96 5.45
C LEU A 532 14.16 19.01 6.63
N GLU A 533 14.48 19.82 7.64
CA GLU A 533 13.57 20.10 8.76
C GLU A 533 12.21 20.60 8.25
N GLY A 534 11.12 20.13 8.84
CA GLY A 534 9.76 20.43 8.40
C GLY A 534 9.31 19.66 7.16
N MET A 535 10.21 18.86 6.54
CA MET A 535 9.89 17.89 5.50
C MET A 535 10.15 16.46 5.98
N VAL A 536 11.22 16.24 6.74
CA VAL A 536 11.58 14.99 7.41
C VAL A 536 11.96 15.30 8.86
N PRO A 537 11.03 15.16 9.80
CA PRO A 537 9.60 14.87 9.63
C PRO A 537 8.84 16.07 9.07
N HIS A 538 7.57 15.86 8.72
CA HIS A 538 6.68 16.98 8.37
C HIS A 538 6.53 17.93 9.56
N PHE A 539 6.41 19.23 9.31
CA PHE A 539 6.35 20.26 10.36
C PHE A 539 5.18 20.07 11.36
N SER A 540 4.13 19.36 10.94
CA SER A 540 2.97 19.04 11.79
C SER A 540 3.11 17.70 12.53
N ASP A 541 4.23 16.99 12.41
CA ASP A 541 4.41 15.72 13.09
C ASP A 541 4.75 15.94 14.58
N PRO A 542 3.89 15.49 15.52
CA PRO A 542 4.07 15.76 16.94
C PRO A 542 5.26 15.01 17.55
N LYS A 543 5.74 13.93 16.91
CA LYS A 543 6.85 13.11 17.42
C LYS A 543 8.24 13.59 16.98
N GLY A 544 8.31 14.55 16.06
CA GLY A 544 9.55 15.22 15.70
C GLY A 544 10.67 14.25 15.29
N ASN A 545 11.77 14.25 16.04
CA ASN A 545 12.97 13.44 15.74
C ASN A 545 12.73 11.93 15.75
N GLU A 546 11.76 11.42 16.51
CA GLU A 546 11.38 10.00 16.47
C GLU A 546 10.85 9.62 15.09
N SER A 547 9.90 10.39 14.57
CA SER A 547 9.38 10.18 13.22
C SER A 547 10.45 10.37 12.15
N ALA A 548 11.33 11.37 12.29
CA ALA A 548 12.47 11.55 11.39
C ALA A 548 13.37 10.30 11.34
N SER A 549 13.68 9.72 12.50
CA SER A 549 14.49 8.50 12.59
C SER A 549 13.83 7.33 11.85
N LYS A 550 12.52 7.09 12.06
CA LYS A 550 11.77 6.04 11.36
C LYS A 550 11.76 6.26 9.84
N LEU A 551 11.56 7.50 9.38
CA LEU A 551 11.59 7.84 7.96
C LEU A 551 12.97 7.58 7.35
N LEU A 552 14.05 8.01 8.02
CA LEU A 552 15.44 7.78 7.57
C LEU A 552 15.80 6.29 7.60
N TYR A 553 15.34 5.55 8.62
CA TYR A 553 15.48 4.09 8.68
C TYR A 553 14.81 3.42 7.47
N VAL A 554 13.58 3.84 7.11
CA VAL A 554 12.90 3.32 5.92
C VAL A 554 13.69 3.67 4.66
N VAL A 555 14.12 4.93 4.46
CA VAL A 555 14.89 5.35 3.28
C VAL A 555 16.15 4.51 3.13
N ALA A 556 16.97 4.43 4.17
CA ALA A 556 18.27 3.75 4.10
C ALA A 556 18.12 2.23 3.94
N SER A 557 17.13 1.62 4.60
CA SER A 557 16.87 0.18 4.49
C SER A 557 16.28 -0.27 3.13
N ARG A 558 15.96 0.67 2.21
CA ARG A 558 15.57 0.34 0.83
C ARG A 558 16.77 0.04 -0.06
N ALA A 559 17.97 0.54 0.30
CA ALA A 559 19.19 0.34 -0.47
C ALA A 559 19.80 -1.05 -0.24
N ARG A 560 20.23 -1.71 -1.32
CA ARG A 560 21.04 -2.93 -1.26
C ARG A 560 22.53 -2.62 -1.33
N LYS A 561 22.93 -1.68 -2.19
CA LYS A 561 24.34 -1.38 -2.51
C LYS A 561 24.74 0.05 -2.22
N ASN A 562 24.11 1.06 -2.83
CA ASN A 562 24.52 2.45 -2.72
C ASN A 562 23.39 3.34 -2.19
N LEU A 563 23.76 4.34 -1.38
CA LEU A 563 22.85 5.29 -0.76
C LEU A 563 23.39 6.71 -0.87
N TYR A 564 22.62 7.59 -1.49
CA TYR A 564 22.95 9.00 -1.64
C TYR A 564 21.88 9.84 -0.96
N LEU A 565 22.29 10.66 0.01
CA LEU A 565 21.42 11.50 0.81
C LEU A 565 21.72 12.97 0.51
N ILE A 566 20.70 13.78 0.28
CA ILE A 566 20.83 15.18 -0.08
C ILE A 566 19.91 16.04 0.78
N SER A 567 20.50 17.00 1.48
CA SER A 567 19.78 18.10 2.15
C SER A 567 20.20 19.39 1.46
N GLU A 568 19.57 19.70 0.33
CA GLU A 568 19.95 20.82 -0.51
C GLU A 568 19.82 22.17 0.21
N CYS A 569 20.78 23.07 0.02
CA CYS A 569 20.77 24.46 0.50
C CYS A 569 20.03 25.41 -0.47
N GLU A 570 19.87 26.66 -0.07
CA GLU A 570 19.15 27.71 -0.82
C GLU A 570 17.68 27.31 -1.15
N ARG A 571 17.05 26.49 -0.30
CA ARG A 571 15.62 26.21 -0.35
C ARG A 571 14.91 27.01 0.75
N TYR A 572 13.91 27.80 0.37
CA TYR A 572 13.23 28.73 1.26
C TYR A 572 11.76 28.35 1.45
N ASN A 573 11.24 28.58 2.64
CA ASN A 573 9.82 28.45 2.95
C ASN A 573 9.03 29.72 2.48
N ILE A 574 7.72 29.71 2.69
CA ILE A 574 6.82 30.83 2.33
C ILE A 574 7.22 32.13 3.07
N ARG A 575 7.82 32.02 4.26
CA ARG A 575 8.30 33.15 5.07
C ARG A 575 9.69 33.63 4.66
N LYS A 576 10.29 33.02 3.63
CA LYS A 576 11.65 33.26 3.14
C LYS A 576 12.77 32.82 4.10
N ASP A 577 12.48 31.95 5.07
CA ASP A 577 13.52 31.32 5.88
C ASP A 577 14.07 30.13 5.12
N GLU A 578 15.38 29.93 5.18
CA GLU A 578 16.04 28.78 4.56
C GLU A 578 15.79 27.52 5.40
N TYR A 579 15.41 26.42 4.73
CA TYR A 579 15.30 25.13 5.39
C TYR A 579 16.66 24.60 5.81
N ARG A 580 16.73 24.03 7.00
CA ARG A 580 17.93 23.37 7.53
C ARG A 580 17.91 21.89 7.20
N PRO A 581 19.07 21.21 7.16
CA PRO A 581 19.13 19.76 7.12
C PRO A 581 18.36 19.14 8.29
N THR A 582 17.72 17.98 8.04
CA THR A 582 17.04 17.20 9.09
C THR A 582 17.98 16.97 10.26
N GLU A 583 17.58 17.34 11.48
CA GLU A 583 18.42 17.34 12.68
C GLU A 583 19.05 15.97 12.97
N VAL A 584 18.23 14.90 12.87
CA VAL A 584 18.67 13.52 13.11
C VAL A 584 19.79 13.12 12.14
N LEU A 585 19.66 13.50 10.87
CA LEU A 585 20.67 13.21 9.85
C LEU A 585 21.94 14.05 10.03
N ALA A 586 21.77 15.34 10.34
CA ALA A 586 22.89 16.25 10.59
C ALA A 586 23.71 15.85 11.82
N LYS A 587 23.08 15.26 12.84
CA LYS A 587 23.74 14.77 14.05
C LYS A 587 24.24 13.33 13.96
N CYS A 588 23.97 12.62 12.86
CA CYS A 588 24.41 11.24 12.67
C CYS A 588 25.94 11.18 12.60
N ASN A 589 26.55 10.49 13.56
CA ASN A 589 28.01 10.33 13.60
C ASN A 589 28.43 9.18 12.68
N TYR A 590 28.57 9.48 11.38
CA TYR A 590 28.96 8.51 10.37
C TYR A 590 30.00 9.10 9.42
N THR A 591 30.95 8.27 8.96
CA THR A 591 31.94 8.69 7.97
C THR A 591 31.40 8.47 6.57
N TYR A 592 30.90 9.53 5.95
CA TYR A 592 30.37 9.53 4.60
C TYR A 592 31.47 9.50 3.54
N ASP A 593 31.15 8.87 2.41
CA ASP A 593 32.00 8.92 1.22
C ASP A 593 31.84 10.26 0.50
N GLN A 594 32.82 10.59 -0.34
CA GLN A 594 32.67 11.72 -1.23
C GLN A 594 31.53 11.49 -2.21
N THR A 595 30.75 12.52 -2.43
CA THR A 595 29.69 12.50 -3.45
C THR A 595 30.34 12.55 -4.83
N VAL A 596 29.93 11.69 -5.73
CA VAL A 596 30.44 11.59 -7.11
C VAL A 596 30.14 12.85 -7.90
#